data_7a66d340c24df51e2a53dff195e52125
#
_entry.id   7a66d340c24df51e2a53dff195e52125
#
_cell.length_a   1.000
_cell.length_b   1.000
_cell.length_c   1.000
_cell.angle_alpha   90.00
_cell.angle_beta   90.00
_cell.angle_gamma   90.00
#
_symmetry.space_group_name_H-M   'P 1'
#
loop_
_entity.id
_entity.type
_entity.pdbx_description
1 polymer ?
#
loop_
_entity_poly.entity_id
_entity_poly.type
_entity_poly.pdbx_seq_one_letter_code
_entity_poly.pdbx_strand_id
1 'polypeptide(L)'
;MRFLIHLLTLALAILIFWLLGFLVRDVKSIEGPDYKLLEERHMDKALVAKADEIGKQIAALDRDLEERREEQRLARDSSQNLQNTINQLVELQKLSLQKDVPFSDAEKENLSSSLARFLQSQENYQNLNRTITGMTAEKSRLAEEERQALQQLDSLKEPALKEYHNL
;
A
#
# COMPACT_ATOMS: atom_id res chain seq x y z
N MET A 1 50.74 -50.26 -38.74
CA MET A 1 50.31 -50.42 -37.32
C MET A 1 50.09 -49.12 -36.55
N ARG A 2 51.00 -48.16 -36.56
CA ARG A 2 50.81 -46.91 -35.81
C ARG A 2 49.57 -46.08 -36.20
N PHE A 3 49.23 -46.02 -37.49
CA PHE A 3 48.04 -45.27 -37.96
C PHE A 3 46.75 -45.92 -37.47
N LEU A 4 46.65 -47.19 -37.34
CA LEU A 4 45.47 -47.93 -36.87
C LEU A 4 45.21 -47.66 -35.36
N ILE A 5 46.31 -47.54 -34.58
CA ILE A 5 46.23 -47.22 -33.16
C ILE A 5 45.69 -45.79 -32.96
N HIS A 6 46.14 -44.79 -33.74
CA HIS A 6 45.64 -43.44 -33.65
C HIS A 6 44.20 -43.32 -34.09
N LEU A 7 43.76 -44.08 -35.09
CA LEU A 7 42.37 -44.09 -35.51
C LEU A 7 41.45 -44.68 -34.43
N LEU A 8 41.93 -45.76 -33.79
CA LEU A 8 41.18 -46.39 -32.69
C LEU A 8 41.05 -45.47 -31.44
N THR A 9 42.14 -44.78 -31.09
CA THR A 9 42.13 -43.83 -30.00
C THR A 9 41.23 -42.62 -30.27
N LEU A 10 41.20 -42.14 -31.52
CA LEU A 10 40.29 -41.05 -31.91
C LEU A 10 38.82 -41.50 -31.85
N ALA A 11 38.52 -42.72 -32.35
CA ALA A 11 37.15 -43.26 -32.27
C ALA A 11 36.70 -43.44 -30.82
N LEU A 12 37.58 -43.92 -29.92
CA LEU A 12 37.31 -44.08 -28.50
C LEU A 12 37.06 -42.73 -27.81
N ALA A 13 37.86 -41.72 -28.15
CA ALA A 13 37.69 -40.35 -27.60
C ALA A 13 36.36 -39.75 -28.02
N ILE A 14 35.92 -39.92 -29.27
CA ILE A 14 34.62 -39.45 -29.76
C ILE A 14 33.49 -40.19 -29.04
N LEU A 15 33.63 -41.48 -28.80
CA LEU A 15 32.63 -42.30 -28.12
C LEU A 15 32.47 -41.88 -26.65
N ILE A 16 33.58 -41.64 -25.96
CA ILE A 16 33.56 -41.15 -24.58
C ILE A 16 32.93 -39.74 -24.51
N PHE A 17 33.27 -38.85 -25.44
CA PHE A 17 32.69 -37.52 -25.50
C PHE A 17 31.16 -37.56 -25.73
N TRP A 18 30.71 -38.46 -26.60
CA TRP A 18 29.28 -38.68 -26.89
C TRP A 18 28.54 -39.23 -25.65
N LEU A 19 29.17 -40.19 -24.97
CA LEU A 19 28.62 -40.81 -23.75
C LEU A 19 28.51 -39.81 -22.61
N LEU A 20 29.54 -38.96 -22.42
CA LEU A 20 29.52 -37.88 -21.45
C LEU A 20 28.45 -36.82 -21.78
N GLY A 21 28.30 -36.47 -23.07
CA GLY A 21 27.25 -35.56 -23.53
C GLY A 21 25.85 -36.12 -23.28
N PHE A 22 25.67 -37.43 -23.47
CA PHE A 22 24.40 -38.09 -23.17
C PHE A 22 24.11 -38.11 -21.67
N LEU A 23 25.09 -38.44 -20.82
CA LEU A 23 24.97 -38.41 -19.36
C LEU A 23 24.62 -37.03 -18.83
N VAL A 24 25.27 -35.97 -19.32
CA VAL A 24 24.97 -34.58 -18.92
C VAL A 24 23.57 -34.16 -19.35
N ARG A 25 23.10 -34.66 -20.51
CA ARG A 25 21.76 -34.39 -21.01
C ARG A 25 20.68 -35.13 -20.20
N ASP A 26 20.98 -36.36 -19.80
CA ASP A 26 20.10 -37.21 -19.01
C ASP A 26 19.97 -36.67 -17.57
N VAL A 27 21.08 -36.22 -16.96
CA VAL A 27 21.08 -35.54 -15.65
C VAL A 27 20.31 -34.21 -15.68
N LYS A 28 20.35 -33.47 -16.80
CA LYS A 28 19.53 -32.26 -16.98
C LYS A 28 18.05 -32.56 -17.23
N SER A 29 17.70 -33.76 -17.69
CA SER A 29 16.30 -34.17 -17.91
C SER A 29 15.63 -34.74 -16.65
N ILE A 30 16.39 -35.02 -15.60
CA ILE A 30 15.83 -35.31 -14.27
C ILE A 30 15.40 -33.95 -13.71
N GLU A 31 14.19 -33.53 -14.03
CA GLU A 31 13.53 -32.46 -13.31
C GLU A 31 13.46 -32.90 -11.84
N GLY A 32 14.32 -32.32 -11.01
CA GLY A 32 14.20 -32.49 -9.55
C GLY A 32 12.80 -32.07 -9.12
N PRO A 33 12.33 -32.50 -7.95
CA PRO A 33 11.03 -32.14 -7.46
C PRO A 33 10.89 -30.61 -7.52
N ASP A 34 9.90 -30.12 -8.31
CA ASP A 34 9.68 -28.68 -8.45
C ASP A 34 9.06 -28.17 -7.15
N TYR A 35 9.87 -27.46 -6.37
CA TYR A 35 9.44 -26.84 -5.12
C TYR A 35 8.17 -26.01 -5.31
N LYS A 36 8.02 -25.34 -6.46
CA LYS A 36 6.83 -24.52 -6.76
C LYS A 36 5.56 -25.37 -6.83
N LEU A 37 5.63 -26.57 -7.44
CA LEU A 37 4.50 -27.50 -7.50
C LEU A 37 4.11 -28.03 -6.11
N LEU A 38 5.10 -28.27 -5.25
CA LEU A 38 4.86 -28.69 -3.87
C LEU A 38 4.28 -27.52 -3.03
N GLU A 39 4.83 -26.33 -3.20
CA GLU A 39 4.30 -25.12 -2.55
C GLU A 39 2.84 -24.86 -2.98
N GLU A 40 2.52 -24.91 -4.28
CA GLU A 40 1.16 -24.75 -4.80
C GLU A 40 0.18 -25.81 -4.27
N ARG A 41 0.65 -27.02 -4.02
CA ARG A 41 -0.17 -28.12 -3.48
C ARG A 41 -0.53 -27.89 -2.00
N HIS A 42 0.39 -27.32 -1.22
CA HIS A 42 0.20 -27.05 0.21
C HIS A 42 -0.40 -25.66 0.47
N MET A 43 -0.38 -24.77 -0.53
CA MET A 43 -0.88 -23.41 -0.39
C MET A 43 -2.40 -23.37 -0.43
N ASP A 44 -3.02 -22.79 0.59
CA ASP A 44 -4.47 -22.54 0.60
C ASP A 44 -4.81 -21.34 -0.30
N LYS A 45 -5.38 -21.65 -1.48
CA LYS A 45 -5.77 -20.66 -2.50
C LYS A 45 -6.80 -19.67 -1.96
N ALA A 46 -7.67 -20.08 -1.03
CA ALA A 46 -8.65 -19.20 -0.42
C ALA A 46 -7.97 -18.17 0.49
N LEU A 47 -6.94 -18.58 1.21
CA LEU A 47 -6.16 -17.71 2.09
C LEU A 47 -5.32 -16.71 1.29
N VAL A 48 -4.74 -17.14 0.16
CA VAL A 48 -4.02 -16.24 -0.78
C VAL A 48 -4.97 -15.19 -1.35
N ALA A 49 -6.14 -15.61 -1.83
CA ALA A 49 -7.14 -14.69 -2.36
C ALA A 49 -7.64 -13.71 -1.29
N LYS A 50 -7.81 -14.17 -0.04
CA LYS A 50 -8.17 -13.31 1.08
C LYS A 50 -7.09 -12.26 1.38
N ALA A 51 -5.82 -12.64 1.42
CA ALA A 51 -4.72 -11.70 1.65
C ALA A 51 -4.63 -10.65 0.53
N ASP A 52 -4.76 -11.07 -0.73
CA ASP A 52 -4.77 -10.16 -1.89
C ASP A 52 -5.96 -9.17 -1.85
N GLU A 53 -7.14 -9.64 -1.46
CA GLU A 53 -8.33 -8.80 -1.32
C GLU A 53 -8.16 -7.77 -0.20
N ILE A 54 -7.61 -8.17 0.96
CA ILE A 54 -7.32 -7.24 2.06
C ILE A 54 -6.28 -6.21 1.61
N GLY A 55 -5.22 -6.60 0.91
CA GLY A 55 -4.22 -5.68 0.36
C GLY A 55 -4.84 -4.64 -0.58
N LYS A 56 -5.80 -5.05 -1.43
CA LYS A 56 -6.56 -4.12 -2.30
C LYS A 56 -7.41 -3.14 -1.50
N GLN A 57 -8.07 -3.62 -0.44
CA GLN A 57 -8.87 -2.76 0.44
C GLN A 57 -7.99 -1.74 1.18
N ILE A 58 -6.83 -2.14 1.67
CA ILE A 58 -5.86 -1.23 2.28
C ILE A 58 -5.41 -0.16 1.28
N ALA A 59 -5.08 -0.56 0.04
CA ALA A 59 -4.65 0.38 -1.00
C ALA A 59 -5.76 1.35 -1.44
N ALA A 60 -7.02 0.92 -1.43
CA ALA A 60 -8.17 1.80 -1.67
C ALA A 60 -8.34 2.80 -0.52
N LEU A 61 -8.29 2.30 0.71
CA LEU A 61 -8.43 3.11 1.92
C LEU A 61 -7.30 4.15 2.06
N ASP A 62 -6.08 3.83 1.60
CA ASP A 62 -4.97 4.80 1.58
C ASP A 62 -5.23 5.96 0.62
N ARG A 63 -5.81 5.70 -0.55
CA ARG A 63 -6.19 6.76 -1.49
C ARG A 63 -7.28 7.66 -0.92
N ASP A 64 -8.30 7.06 -0.33
CA ASP A 64 -9.38 7.82 0.30
C ASP A 64 -8.88 8.63 1.51
N LEU A 65 -7.96 8.08 2.29
CA LEU A 65 -7.31 8.81 3.40
C LEU A 65 -6.54 10.04 2.92
N GLU A 66 -5.80 9.92 1.80
CA GLU A 66 -5.05 11.03 1.23
C GLU A 66 -6.00 12.14 0.74
N GLU A 67 -7.09 11.77 0.08
CA GLU A 67 -8.13 12.71 -0.34
C GLU A 67 -8.74 13.45 0.86
N ARG A 68 -9.13 12.72 1.92
CA ARG A 68 -9.70 13.32 3.14
C ARG A 68 -8.72 14.22 3.89
N ARG A 69 -7.44 13.90 3.90
CA ARG A 69 -6.39 14.75 4.48
C ARG A 69 -6.22 16.05 3.70
N GLU A 70 -6.29 16.00 2.38
CA GLU A 70 -6.23 17.19 1.55
C GLU A 70 -7.47 18.08 1.76
N GLU A 71 -8.67 17.50 1.83
CA GLU A 71 -9.89 18.23 2.19
C GLU A 71 -9.77 18.88 3.59
N GLN A 72 -9.21 18.16 4.55
CA GLN A 72 -8.97 18.67 5.90
C GLN A 72 -8.00 19.85 5.90
N ARG A 73 -6.93 19.79 5.10
CA ARG A 73 -5.98 20.88 4.93
C ARG A 73 -6.67 22.12 4.36
N LEU A 74 -7.46 21.96 3.29
CA LEU A 74 -8.21 23.05 2.67
C LEU A 74 -9.23 23.67 3.64
N ALA A 75 -9.92 22.87 4.43
CA ALA A 75 -10.85 23.35 5.44
C ALA A 75 -10.14 24.15 6.54
N ARG A 76 -8.95 23.69 6.96
CA ARG A 76 -8.09 24.41 7.91
C ARG A 76 -7.64 25.76 7.37
N ASP A 77 -7.13 25.79 6.13
CA ASP A 77 -6.63 27.01 5.49
C ASP A 77 -7.78 28.02 5.29
N SER A 78 -8.95 27.53 4.87
CA SER A 78 -10.18 28.36 4.78
C SER A 78 -10.57 28.94 6.12
N SER A 79 -10.57 28.13 7.18
CA SER A 79 -10.89 28.57 8.54
C SER A 79 -9.92 29.65 9.01
N GLN A 80 -8.62 29.51 8.74
CA GLN A 80 -7.61 30.48 9.12
C GLN A 80 -7.77 31.81 8.38
N ASN A 81 -8.10 31.77 7.09
CA ASN A 81 -8.37 32.95 6.28
C ASN A 81 -9.63 33.71 6.80
N LEU A 82 -10.70 32.96 7.12
CA LEU A 82 -11.90 33.51 7.68
C LEU A 82 -11.65 34.16 9.07
N GLN A 83 -10.86 33.51 9.92
CA GLN A 83 -10.47 34.07 11.22
C GLN A 83 -9.70 35.39 11.07
N ASN A 84 -8.76 35.45 10.10
CA ASN A 84 -8.04 36.70 9.81
C ASN A 84 -9.00 37.81 9.34
N THR A 85 -9.96 37.49 8.47
CA THR A 85 -11.00 38.43 8.03
C THR A 85 -11.86 38.91 9.18
N ILE A 86 -12.31 38.01 10.06
CA ILE A 86 -13.09 38.37 11.26
C ILE A 86 -12.29 39.30 12.16
N ASN A 87 -11.02 39.03 12.43
CA ASN A 87 -10.15 39.86 13.24
C ASN A 87 -10.01 41.26 12.66
N GLN A 88 -9.84 41.40 11.33
CA GLN A 88 -9.78 42.68 10.65
C GLN A 88 -11.10 43.46 10.79
N LEU A 89 -12.25 42.80 10.61
CA LEU A 89 -13.56 43.41 10.74
C LEU A 89 -13.85 43.87 12.21
N VAL A 90 -13.43 43.09 13.19
CA VAL A 90 -13.53 43.44 14.61
C VAL A 90 -12.63 44.63 14.93
N GLU A 91 -11.42 44.72 14.38
CA GLU A 91 -10.56 45.92 14.57
C GLU A 91 -11.17 47.16 13.90
N LEU A 92 -11.77 47.04 12.72
CA LEU A 92 -12.49 48.14 12.08
C LEU A 92 -13.68 48.58 12.91
N GLN A 93 -14.43 47.67 13.53
CA GLN A 93 -15.53 47.99 14.43
C GLN A 93 -15.06 48.75 15.68
N LYS A 94 -13.93 48.37 16.28
CA LYS A 94 -13.34 49.09 17.41
C LYS A 94 -12.93 50.53 17.03
N LEU A 95 -12.29 50.69 15.87
CA LEU A 95 -11.90 51.99 15.35
C LEU A 95 -13.10 52.87 15.02
N SER A 96 -14.17 52.29 14.48
CA SER A 96 -15.45 52.94 14.26
C SER A 96 -16.02 53.51 15.56
N LEU A 97 -16.04 52.70 16.61
CA LEU A 97 -16.49 53.13 17.96
C LEU A 97 -15.62 54.24 18.56
N GLN A 98 -14.30 54.18 18.39
CA GLN A 98 -13.36 55.16 18.89
C GLN A 98 -13.45 56.52 18.20
N LYS A 99 -13.81 56.53 16.92
CA LYS A 99 -13.91 57.73 16.06
C LYS A 99 -15.33 58.28 15.94
N ASP A 100 -16.28 57.68 16.63
CA ASP A 100 -17.70 58.04 16.55
C ASP A 100 -18.27 57.96 15.11
N VAL A 101 -17.71 57.06 14.31
CA VAL A 101 -18.14 56.78 12.92
C VAL A 101 -18.97 55.49 12.94
N PRO A 102 -20.20 55.49 12.42
CA PRO A 102 -21.01 54.27 12.46
C PRO A 102 -20.41 53.16 11.63
N PHE A 103 -20.33 51.93 12.19
CA PHE A 103 -20.00 50.73 11.47
C PHE A 103 -21.13 50.45 10.48
N SER A 104 -20.80 50.38 9.19
CA SER A 104 -21.80 50.29 8.13
C SER A 104 -22.57 48.96 8.18
N ASP A 105 -23.79 48.96 7.66
CA ASP A 105 -24.60 47.73 7.61
C ASP A 105 -23.95 46.64 6.73
N ALA A 106 -23.24 47.01 5.65
CA ALA A 106 -22.46 46.11 4.82
C ALA A 106 -21.30 45.45 5.60
N GLU A 107 -20.63 46.17 6.50
CA GLU A 107 -19.55 45.63 7.35
C GLU A 107 -20.13 44.71 8.43
N LYS A 108 -21.30 44.99 8.99
CA LYS A 108 -22.01 44.11 9.94
C LYS A 108 -22.41 42.79 9.26
N GLU A 109 -22.97 42.87 8.06
CA GLU A 109 -23.36 41.71 7.25
C GLU A 109 -22.13 40.86 6.88
N ASN A 110 -21.04 41.50 6.50
CA ASN A 110 -19.78 40.82 6.19
C ASN A 110 -19.19 40.08 7.38
N LEU A 111 -19.20 40.71 8.57
CA LEU A 111 -18.79 40.10 9.83
C LEU A 111 -19.65 38.88 10.18
N SER A 112 -20.99 39.04 10.10
CA SER A 112 -21.94 37.97 10.38
C SER A 112 -21.76 36.78 9.43
N SER A 113 -21.64 37.07 8.12
CA SER A 113 -21.39 36.06 7.08
C SER A 113 -20.05 35.33 7.27
N SER A 114 -18.99 36.09 7.62
CA SER A 114 -17.67 35.51 7.88
C SER A 114 -17.68 34.61 9.12
N LEU A 115 -18.37 34.98 10.18
CA LEU A 115 -18.58 34.16 11.37
C LEU A 115 -19.33 32.86 11.05
N ALA A 116 -20.43 32.95 10.30
CA ALA A 116 -21.21 31.78 9.90
C ALA A 116 -20.37 30.80 9.10
N ARG A 117 -19.61 31.30 8.11
CA ARG A 117 -18.68 30.49 7.29
C ARG A 117 -17.55 29.89 8.13
N PHE A 118 -17.02 30.61 9.08
CA PHE A 118 -16.00 30.12 9.99
C PHE A 118 -16.52 28.95 10.82
N LEU A 119 -17.71 29.07 11.42
CA LEU A 119 -18.33 27.99 12.18
C LEU A 119 -18.59 26.76 11.32
N GLN A 120 -19.09 26.93 10.10
CA GLN A 120 -19.30 25.86 9.15
C GLN A 120 -17.97 25.18 8.76
N SER A 121 -16.91 25.96 8.53
CA SER A 121 -15.58 25.44 8.22
C SER A 121 -14.98 24.64 9.39
N GLN A 122 -15.19 25.09 10.63
CA GLN A 122 -14.77 24.38 11.84
C GLN A 122 -15.52 23.05 12.01
N GLU A 123 -16.82 23.03 11.78
CA GLU A 123 -17.62 21.82 11.82
C GLU A 123 -17.15 20.81 10.76
N ASN A 124 -16.93 21.27 9.53
CA ASN A 124 -16.41 20.44 8.46
C ASN A 124 -15.03 19.85 8.81
N TYR A 125 -14.12 20.67 9.33
CA TYR A 125 -12.82 20.21 9.81
C TYR A 125 -12.93 19.11 10.87
N GLN A 126 -13.83 19.29 11.85
CA GLN A 126 -14.04 18.28 12.90
C GLN A 126 -14.62 16.99 12.35
N ASN A 127 -15.55 17.06 11.40
CA ASN A 127 -16.13 15.89 10.76
C ASN A 127 -15.07 15.12 9.94
N LEU A 128 -14.26 15.84 9.16
CA LEU A 128 -13.13 15.23 8.44
C LEU A 128 -12.13 14.56 9.38
N ASN A 129 -11.83 15.19 10.50
CA ASN A 129 -10.92 14.62 11.51
C ASN A 129 -11.47 13.31 12.09
N ARG A 130 -12.76 13.22 12.39
CA ARG A 130 -13.43 11.99 12.85
C ARG A 130 -13.38 10.91 11.78
N THR A 131 -13.67 11.27 10.53
CA THR A 131 -13.62 10.35 9.38
C THR A 131 -12.22 9.79 9.19
N ILE A 132 -11.18 10.64 9.16
CA ILE A 132 -9.78 10.23 9.03
C ILE A 132 -9.36 9.30 10.18
N THR A 133 -9.77 9.60 11.40
CA THR A 133 -9.48 8.76 12.57
C THR A 133 -10.13 7.38 12.42
N GLY A 134 -11.39 7.32 12.01
CA GLY A 134 -12.10 6.06 11.76
C GLY A 134 -11.45 5.22 10.66
N MET A 135 -11.14 5.86 9.52
CA MET A 135 -10.45 5.20 8.39
C MET A 135 -9.06 4.70 8.77
N THR A 136 -8.32 5.45 9.58
CA THR A 136 -7.00 5.04 10.07
C THR A 136 -7.09 3.82 10.98
N ALA A 137 -8.09 3.77 11.86
CA ALA A 137 -8.35 2.60 12.70
C ALA A 137 -8.72 1.37 11.88
N GLU A 138 -9.58 1.54 10.87
CA GLU A 138 -9.96 0.46 9.95
C GLU A 138 -8.77 -0.06 9.15
N LYS A 139 -7.92 0.84 8.63
CA LYS A 139 -6.67 0.45 7.96
C LYS A 139 -5.77 -0.38 8.87
N SER A 140 -5.63 0.02 10.14
CA SER A 140 -4.82 -0.72 11.11
C SER A 140 -5.39 -2.12 11.39
N ARG A 141 -6.71 -2.26 11.44
CA ARG A 141 -7.40 -3.54 11.58
C ARG A 141 -7.14 -4.45 10.37
N LEU A 142 -7.32 -3.92 9.17
CA LEU A 142 -7.08 -4.66 7.93
C LEU A 142 -5.61 -5.08 7.79
N ALA A 143 -4.66 -4.22 8.14
CA ALA A 143 -3.23 -4.54 8.12
C ALA A 143 -2.87 -5.67 9.11
N GLU A 144 -3.52 -5.72 10.26
CA GLU A 144 -3.35 -6.84 11.20
C GLU A 144 -3.97 -8.15 10.66
N GLU A 145 -5.13 -8.07 10.01
CA GLU A 145 -5.75 -9.24 9.36
C GLU A 145 -4.89 -9.77 8.20
N GLU A 146 -4.32 -8.87 7.37
CA GLU A 146 -3.39 -9.24 6.31
C GLU A 146 -2.15 -9.94 6.88
N ARG A 147 -1.56 -9.36 7.93
CA ARG A 147 -0.39 -9.93 8.61
C ARG A 147 -0.68 -11.34 9.13
N GLN A 148 -1.85 -11.56 9.72
CA GLN A 148 -2.25 -12.88 10.22
C GLN A 148 -2.44 -13.88 9.07
N ALA A 149 -3.08 -13.45 7.96
CA ALA A 149 -3.24 -14.30 6.79
C ALA A 149 -1.89 -14.69 6.17
N LEU A 150 -0.94 -13.74 6.06
CA LEU A 150 0.40 -13.99 5.56
C LEU A 150 1.20 -14.92 6.49
N GLN A 151 1.07 -14.78 7.81
CA GLN A 151 1.70 -15.69 8.76
C GLN A 151 1.16 -17.12 8.65
N GLN A 152 -0.15 -17.28 8.44
CA GLN A 152 -0.76 -18.58 8.21
C GLN A 152 -0.25 -19.19 6.90
N LEU A 153 -0.16 -18.41 5.81
CA LEU A 153 0.42 -18.86 4.54
C LEU A 153 1.88 -19.29 4.70
N ASP A 154 2.67 -18.55 5.46
CA ASP A 154 4.08 -18.88 5.71
C ASP A 154 4.23 -20.18 6.52
N SER A 155 3.34 -20.41 7.48
CA SER A 155 3.31 -21.68 8.23
C SER A 155 2.97 -22.90 7.37
N LEU A 156 2.21 -22.71 6.28
CA LEU A 156 1.89 -23.78 5.32
C LEU A 156 3.06 -24.11 4.37
N LYS A 157 4.06 -23.23 4.23
CA LYS A 157 5.27 -23.51 3.45
C LYS A 157 6.23 -24.47 4.14
N GLU A 158 6.21 -24.50 5.47
CA GLU A 158 7.11 -25.36 6.25
C GLU A 158 6.96 -26.86 5.93
N PRO A 159 5.72 -27.44 5.84
CA PRO A 159 5.55 -28.82 5.40
C PRO A 159 5.98 -29.07 3.95
N ALA A 160 5.76 -28.10 3.03
CA ALA A 160 6.25 -28.20 1.65
C ALA A 160 7.79 -28.24 1.57
N LEU A 161 8.46 -27.44 2.40
CA LEU A 161 9.93 -27.46 2.52
C LEU A 161 10.45 -28.80 3.09
N LYS A 162 9.78 -29.35 4.09
CA LYS A 162 10.14 -30.66 4.67
C LYS A 162 9.96 -31.78 3.66
N GLU A 163 8.88 -31.77 2.89
CA GLU A 163 8.63 -32.74 1.84
C GLU A 163 9.71 -32.65 0.73
N TYR A 164 10.05 -31.43 0.32
CA TYR A 164 11.11 -31.19 -0.68
C TYR A 164 12.49 -31.69 -0.23
N HIS A 165 12.85 -31.54 1.05
CA HIS A 165 14.14 -32.01 1.57
C HIS A 165 14.19 -33.53 1.79
N ASN A 166 13.04 -34.22 1.80
CA ASN A 166 12.96 -35.67 2.00
C ASN A 166 12.84 -36.45 0.67
N LEU A 167 12.78 -35.77 -0.47
CA LEU A 167 12.78 -36.33 -1.83
C LEU A 167 14.18 -36.34 -2.42
#